data_cbf05ad1625912e3aff6dbcd6f22726f
#
_entry.id   cbf05ad1625912e3aff6dbcd6f22726f
#
_cell.length_a   1.000
_cell.length_b   1.000
_cell.length_c   1.000
_cell.angle_alpha   90.00
_cell.angle_beta   90.00
_cell.angle_gamma   90.00
#
_symmetry.space_group_name_H-M   'P 1'
#
loop_
_entity.id
_entity.type
_entity.pdbx_description
1 polymer ?
#
loop_
_entity_poly.entity_id
_entity_poly.type
_entity_poly.pdbx_seq_one_letter_code
_entity_poly.pdbx_strand_id
1 'polypeptide(L)'
;FKNNSSFNSNISFWDTSNVVSMDQIFAFSNFNQNISSWDVSKVENFNRAFAYNTAFNQPIGDWDISSATNLSGMFRGSNEQNKTIFNQDISGWDTSNVLIASEMFAYATFNRDIGNWDTSSIRLFTAMFTYNPSFNQDIGGWDLSSMTESNNLINGSNYGSPGNRMNGMFRNASSFNQNISGWCVTDITSEPEFFAINSSLTEANKPVWGSCP
;
A
#
# COMPACT_ATOMS: atom_id res chain seq x y z
N PHE A 1 8.43 -1.68 19.36
CA PHE A 1 8.66 -3.15 19.38
C PHE A 1 9.38 -3.65 18.13
N LYS A 2 9.93 -2.72 17.34
CA LYS A 2 10.76 -3.03 16.18
C LYS A 2 11.87 -4.03 16.53
N ASN A 3 12.10 -5.03 15.67
CA ASN A 3 13.10 -6.09 15.84
C ASN A 3 12.89 -6.99 17.09
N ASN A 4 11.72 -6.97 17.71
CA ASN A 4 11.43 -7.81 18.86
C ASN A 4 10.58 -9.02 18.45
N SER A 5 11.23 -10.09 18.03
CA SER A 5 10.54 -11.32 17.57
C SER A 5 9.87 -12.12 18.70
N SER A 6 10.21 -11.85 19.96
CA SER A 6 9.62 -12.53 21.12
C SER A 6 8.40 -11.80 21.69
N PHE A 7 8.21 -10.53 21.33
CA PHE A 7 7.09 -9.75 21.86
C PHE A 7 5.77 -10.13 21.18
N ASN A 8 4.86 -10.71 21.93
CA ASN A 8 3.49 -11.01 21.51
C ASN A 8 2.51 -10.95 22.68
N SER A 9 2.70 -10.01 23.63
CA SER A 9 1.81 -9.81 24.75
C SER A 9 0.54 -9.06 24.34
N ASN A 10 -0.56 -9.31 25.04
CA ASN A 10 -1.79 -8.55 24.85
C ASN A 10 -1.59 -7.10 25.30
N ILE A 11 -1.82 -6.18 24.39
CA ILE A 11 -1.72 -4.71 24.58
C ILE A 11 -3.00 -4.01 24.10
N SER A 12 -4.11 -4.74 23.93
CA SER A 12 -5.39 -4.20 23.45
C SER A 12 -5.98 -3.10 24.35
N PHE A 13 -5.58 -3.07 25.62
CA PHE A 13 -6.05 -2.10 26.63
C PHE A 13 -5.23 -0.80 26.66
N TRP A 14 -4.23 -0.65 25.81
CA TRP A 14 -3.45 0.58 25.75
C TRP A 14 -4.28 1.75 25.22
N ASP A 15 -4.13 2.91 25.86
CA ASP A 15 -4.66 4.16 25.33
C ASP A 15 -3.76 4.67 24.23
N THR A 16 -4.27 4.60 22.99
CA THR A 16 -3.56 5.03 21.79
C THR A 16 -4.11 6.34 21.21
N SER A 17 -5.10 6.94 21.86
CA SER A 17 -5.86 8.11 21.37
C SER A 17 -5.03 9.37 21.09
N ASN A 18 -3.78 9.42 21.54
CA ASN A 18 -2.86 10.52 21.27
C ASN A 18 -1.62 10.11 20.45
N VAL A 19 -1.63 8.91 19.88
CA VAL A 19 -0.55 8.45 19.02
C VAL A 19 -0.68 9.10 17.64
N VAL A 20 0.37 9.77 17.19
CA VAL A 20 0.44 10.44 15.87
C VAL A 20 1.28 9.64 14.87
N SER A 21 2.13 8.72 15.34
CA SER A 21 2.97 7.91 14.47
C SER A 21 3.13 6.50 14.99
N MET A 22 2.92 5.55 14.10
CA MET A 22 3.18 4.12 14.29
C MET A 22 4.32 3.63 13.38
N ASP A 23 5.25 4.56 12.99
CA ASP A 23 6.38 4.20 12.15
C ASP A 23 7.14 3.00 12.72
N GLN A 24 7.18 1.91 11.96
CA GLN A 24 7.90 0.68 12.25
C GLN A 24 7.57 0.03 13.62
N ILE A 25 6.41 0.31 14.21
CA ILE A 25 6.10 -0.12 15.59
C ILE A 25 6.26 -1.63 15.82
N PHE A 26 5.83 -2.47 14.87
CA PHE A 26 5.94 -3.93 14.90
C PHE A 26 6.77 -4.50 13.75
N ALA A 27 7.62 -3.67 13.14
CA ALA A 27 8.50 -4.12 12.07
C ALA A 27 9.49 -5.19 12.57
N PHE A 28 9.72 -6.23 11.76
CA PHE A 28 10.61 -7.36 12.11
C PHE A 28 10.24 -8.04 13.44
N SER A 29 8.95 -8.12 13.76
CA SER A 29 8.45 -8.82 14.95
C SER A 29 7.53 -9.98 14.56
N ASN A 30 7.12 -10.79 15.55
CA ASN A 30 6.09 -11.82 15.40
C ASN A 30 4.78 -11.43 16.09
N PHE A 31 4.58 -10.13 16.32
CA PHE A 31 3.40 -9.63 16.99
C PHE A 31 2.13 -9.97 16.19
N ASN A 32 1.16 -10.62 16.86
CA ASN A 32 -0.12 -11.01 16.27
C ASN A 32 -1.26 -10.97 17.28
N GLN A 33 -1.25 -10.02 18.23
CA GLN A 33 -2.38 -9.85 19.15
C GLN A 33 -3.43 -8.93 18.53
N ASN A 34 -4.68 -9.14 18.96
CA ASN A 34 -5.78 -8.30 18.52
C ASN A 34 -5.65 -6.89 19.10
N ILE A 35 -5.57 -5.92 18.19
CA ILE A 35 -5.47 -4.48 18.47
C ILE A 35 -6.57 -3.69 17.73
N SER A 36 -7.68 -4.35 17.37
CA SER A 36 -8.81 -3.70 16.69
C SER A 36 -9.45 -2.59 17.51
N SER A 37 -9.30 -2.64 18.86
CA SER A 37 -9.81 -1.62 19.78
C SER A 37 -8.94 -0.36 19.88
N TRP A 38 -7.76 -0.33 19.25
CA TRP A 38 -6.91 0.84 19.31
C TRP A 38 -7.55 2.03 18.58
N ASP A 39 -7.57 3.18 19.23
CA ASP A 39 -7.89 4.44 18.62
C ASP A 39 -6.68 4.93 17.82
N VAL A 40 -6.79 4.92 16.49
CA VAL A 40 -5.73 5.35 15.57
C VAL A 40 -6.13 6.60 14.78
N SER A 41 -7.22 7.26 15.18
CA SER A 41 -7.81 8.40 14.46
C SER A 41 -6.88 9.61 14.30
N LYS A 42 -5.82 9.71 15.11
CA LYS A 42 -4.80 10.76 15.01
C LYS A 42 -3.50 10.29 14.37
N VAL A 43 -3.41 9.03 13.95
CA VAL A 43 -2.17 8.50 13.39
C VAL A 43 -2.01 8.95 11.94
N GLU A 44 -1.02 9.79 11.67
CA GLU A 44 -0.69 10.30 10.34
C GLU A 44 0.30 9.39 9.59
N ASN A 45 1.12 8.63 10.33
CA ASN A 45 2.22 7.86 9.76
C ASN A 45 2.20 6.40 10.21
N PHE A 46 1.87 5.49 9.26
CA PHE A 46 1.95 4.03 9.41
C PHE A 46 3.11 3.42 8.64
N ASN A 47 4.12 4.22 8.24
CA ASN A 47 5.24 3.71 7.47
C ASN A 47 5.82 2.45 8.10
N ARG A 48 5.80 1.34 7.37
CA ARG A 48 6.34 0.05 7.79
C ARG A 48 5.83 -0.47 9.15
N ALA A 49 4.64 -0.08 9.60
CA ALA A 49 4.11 -0.42 10.92
C ALA A 49 4.19 -1.93 11.22
N PHE A 50 3.90 -2.78 10.24
CA PHE A 50 3.97 -4.25 10.32
C PHE A 50 4.92 -4.83 9.26
N ALA A 51 5.85 -4.03 8.74
CA ALA A 51 6.77 -4.53 7.73
C ALA A 51 7.62 -5.69 8.28
N TYR A 52 7.82 -6.71 7.43
CA TYR A 52 8.60 -7.90 7.77
C TYR A 52 8.03 -8.72 8.95
N ASN A 53 6.80 -8.43 9.38
CA ASN A 53 6.06 -9.22 10.34
C ASN A 53 5.28 -10.30 9.59
N THR A 54 5.76 -11.54 9.64
CA THR A 54 5.16 -12.66 8.92
C THR A 54 4.01 -13.33 9.67
N ALA A 55 3.66 -12.83 10.87
CA ALA A 55 2.62 -13.40 11.73
C ALA A 55 1.34 -12.56 11.79
N PHE A 56 1.43 -11.23 11.60
CA PHE A 56 0.30 -10.33 11.82
C PHE A 56 -0.82 -10.53 10.80
N ASN A 57 -2.00 -10.89 11.27
CA ASN A 57 -3.21 -11.01 10.47
C ASN A 57 -4.49 -10.74 11.31
N GLN A 58 -4.49 -9.69 12.14
CA GLN A 58 -5.61 -9.34 13.00
C GLN A 58 -6.58 -8.37 12.31
N PRO A 59 -7.88 -8.41 12.67
CA PRO A 59 -8.90 -7.55 12.06
C PRO A 59 -8.70 -6.09 12.50
N ILE A 60 -8.26 -5.27 11.56
CA ILE A 60 -8.05 -3.82 11.74
C ILE A 60 -8.84 -3.00 10.71
N GLY A 61 -9.84 -3.62 10.08
CA GLY A 61 -10.67 -2.96 9.07
C GLY A 61 -11.51 -1.80 9.60
N ASP A 62 -11.84 -1.84 10.90
CA ASP A 62 -12.60 -0.78 11.58
C ASP A 62 -11.72 0.38 12.09
N TRP A 63 -10.41 0.36 11.84
CA TRP A 63 -9.55 1.48 12.21
C TRP A 63 -9.93 2.74 11.43
N ASP A 64 -10.13 3.84 12.14
CA ASP A 64 -10.25 5.16 11.54
C ASP A 64 -8.85 5.66 11.15
N ILE A 65 -8.52 5.52 9.86
CA ILE A 65 -7.23 5.98 9.31
C ILE A 65 -7.37 7.31 8.55
N SER A 66 -8.47 8.04 8.73
CA SER A 66 -8.75 9.28 7.97
C SER A 66 -7.68 10.36 8.12
N SER A 67 -6.86 10.33 9.19
CA SER A 67 -5.70 11.22 9.34
C SER A 67 -4.43 10.71 8.65
N ALA A 68 -4.42 9.47 8.14
CA ALA A 68 -3.20 8.87 7.62
C ALA A 68 -2.76 9.51 6.30
N THR A 69 -1.49 9.88 6.22
CA THR A 69 -0.84 10.39 5.01
C THR A 69 0.17 9.42 4.42
N ASN A 70 0.68 8.47 5.23
CA ASN A 70 1.74 7.56 4.82
C ASN A 70 1.47 6.11 5.26
N LEU A 71 1.18 5.24 4.27
CA LEU A 71 1.01 3.80 4.42
C LEU A 71 2.18 3.01 3.80
N SER A 72 3.31 3.67 3.50
CA SER A 72 4.44 3.04 2.79
C SER A 72 4.92 1.78 3.52
N GLY A 73 4.99 0.67 2.80
CA GLY A 73 5.50 -0.60 3.30
C GLY A 73 4.77 -1.17 4.51
N MET A 74 3.56 -0.70 4.84
CA MET A 74 2.86 -1.07 6.09
C MET A 74 2.82 -2.58 6.32
N PHE A 75 2.56 -3.37 5.26
CA PHE A 75 2.51 -4.83 5.31
C PHE A 75 3.53 -5.49 4.39
N ARG A 76 4.65 -4.83 4.13
CA ARG A 76 5.69 -5.33 3.25
C ARG A 76 6.40 -6.56 3.85
N GLY A 77 6.57 -7.62 3.06
CA GLY A 77 7.49 -8.73 3.35
C GLY A 77 8.94 -8.41 3.00
N SER A 78 9.87 -9.29 3.39
CA SER A 78 11.29 -9.07 3.15
C SER A 78 11.79 -9.61 1.80
N ASN A 79 11.22 -10.73 1.35
CA ASN A 79 11.56 -11.41 0.09
C ASN A 79 10.49 -12.46 -0.25
N GLU A 80 10.69 -13.23 -1.33
CA GLU A 80 9.73 -14.23 -1.78
C GLU A 80 9.47 -15.37 -0.78
N GLN A 81 10.44 -15.70 0.07
CA GLN A 81 10.33 -16.78 1.07
C GLN A 81 9.69 -16.27 2.38
N ASN A 82 9.83 -14.99 2.68
CA ASN A 82 9.35 -14.37 3.93
C ASN A 82 8.32 -13.28 3.60
N LYS A 83 7.18 -13.74 3.05
CA LYS A 83 6.03 -12.87 2.76
C LYS A 83 5.24 -12.58 4.02
N THR A 84 4.64 -11.38 4.09
CA THR A 84 3.61 -11.10 5.07
C THR A 84 2.30 -11.79 4.69
N ILE A 85 1.55 -12.22 5.70
CA ILE A 85 0.31 -12.98 5.53
C ILE A 85 -0.94 -12.14 5.78
N PHE A 86 -0.77 -10.83 6.05
CA PHE A 86 -1.90 -9.95 6.28
C PHE A 86 -2.88 -9.99 5.10
N ASN A 87 -4.11 -10.40 5.38
CA ASN A 87 -5.17 -10.53 4.38
C ASN A 87 -6.56 -10.27 4.99
N GLN A 88 -6.67 -9.28 5.89
CA GLN A 88 -7.95 -8.86 6.45
C GLN A 88 -8.64 -7.85 5.54
N ASP A 89 -9.95 -7.74 5.71
CA ASP A 89 -10.76 -6.75 5.00
C ASP A 89 -10.43 -5.34 5.51
N ILE A 90 -10.01 -4.47 4.59
CA ILE A 90 -9.68 -3.07 4.81
C ILE A 90 -10.35 -2.19 3.75
N SER A 91 -11.40 -2.70 3.10
CA SER A 91 -12.15 -1.98 2.06
C SER A 91 -12.84 -0.72 2.59
N GLY A 92 -13.13 -0.68 3.90
CA GLY A 92 -13.76 0.45 4.57
C GLY A 92 -12.81 1.58 4.99
N TRP A 93 -11.50 1.45 4.75
CA TRP A 93 -10.56 2.50 5.13
C TRP A 93 -10.76 3.79 4.33
N ASP A 94 -10.83 4.94 5.03
CA ASP A 94 -10.79 6.26 4.41
C ASP A 94 -9.35 6.61 4.02
N THR A 95 -9.06 6.52 2.73
CA THR A 95 -7.73 6.76 2.16
C THR A 95 -7.58 8.14 1.52
N SER A 96 -8.58 9.01 1.65
CA SER A 96 -8.65 10.32 0.96
C SER A 96 -7.47 11.26 1.27
N ASN A 97 -6.84 11.12 2.43
CA ASN A 97 -5.66 11.91 2.84
C ASN A 97 -4.32 11.19 2.58
N VAL A 98 -4.32 9.96 2.11
CA VAL A 98 -3.09 9.19 1.87
C VAL A 98 -2.32 9.77 0.68
N LEU A 99 -1.04 10.07 0.90
CA LEU A 99 -0.12 10.57 -0.12
C LEU A 99 0.82 9.47 -0.64
N ILE A 100 1.18 8.50 0.21
CA ILE A 100 2.21 7.49 -0.06
C ILE A 100 1.67 6.10 0.26
N ALA A 101 1.61 5.23 -0.75
CA ALA A 101 1.26 3.82 -0.63
C ALA A 101 2.36 2.88 -1.20
N SER A 102 3.59 3.40 -1.35
CA SER A 102 4.71 2.63 -1.90
C SER A 102 4.98 1.36 -1.11
N GLU A 103 5.24 0.27 -1.82
CA GLU A 103 5.62 -1.02 -1.22
C GLU A 103 4.60 -1.60 -0.21
N MET A 104 3.38 -1.02 -0.08
CA MET A 104 2.45 -1.36 1.01
C MET A 104 2.19 -2.86 1.13
N PHE A 105 2.04 -3.55 0.01
CA PHE A 105 1.82 -5.00 -0.07
C PHE A 105 2.92 -5.72 -0.87
N ALA A 106 4.11 -5.15 -0.93
CA ALA A 106 5.24 -5.79 -1.59
C ALA A 106 5.66 -7.07 -0.82
N TYR A 107 5.95 -8.15 -1.53
CA TYR A 107 6.28 -9.44 -0.91
C TYR A 107 5.22 -9.89 0.12
N ALA A 108 3.94 -9.73 -0.21
CA ALA A 108 2.80 -10.09 0.63
C ALA A 108 1.91 -11.14 -0.08
N THR A 109 0.91 -11.66 0.64
CA THR A 109 -0.14 -12.51 0.08
C THR A 109 -1.51 -11.83 0.09
N PHE A 110 -1.53 -10.51 0.21
CA PHE A 110 -2.76 -9.72 0.28
C PHE A 110 -3.57 -9.82 -1.01
N ASN A 111 -4.87 -10.12 -0.88
CA ASN A 111 -5.82 -10.18 -1.98
C ASN A 111 -7.25 -9.84 -1.52
N ARG A 112 -7.43 -8.72 -0.80
CA ARG A 112 -8.75 -8.21 -0.45
C ARG A 112 -9.12 -7.03 -1.33
N ASP A 113 -10.43 -6.82 -1.47
CA ASP A 113 -10.96 -5.72 -2.25
C ASP A 113 -10.54 -4.36 -1.67
N ILE A 114 -9.96 -3.54 -2.51
CA ILE A 114 -9.55 -2.16 -2.25
C ILE A 114 -9.93 -1.24 -3.43
N GLY A 115 -10.84 -1.71 -4.28
CA GLY A 115 -11.28 -0.97 -5.47
C GLY A 115 -11.99 0.35 -5.13
N ASN A 116 -12.61 0.41 -3.95
CA ASN A 116 -13.33 1.61 -3.47
C ASN A 116 -12.43 2.63 -2.73
N TRP A 117 -11.13 2.37 -2.60
CA TRP A 117 -10.24 3.36 -1.99
C TRP A 117 -10.24 4.67 -2.77
N ASP A 118 -10.33 5.79 -2.07
CA ASP A 118 -10.07 7.10 -2.65
C ASP A 118 -8.56 7.26 -2.85
N THR A 119 -8.14 7.18 -4.11
CA THR A 119 -6.73 7.29 -4.49
C THR A 119 -6.35 8.65 -5.05
N SER A 120 -7.32 9.59 -5.08
CA SER A 120 -7.16 10.92 -5.70
C SER A 120 -6.03 11.77 -5.10
N SER A 121 -5.66 11.53 -3.83
CA SER A 121 -4.53 12.20 -3.16
C SER A 121 -3.22 11.45 -3.28
N ILE A 122 -3.23 10.15 -3.64
CA ILE A 122 -2.02 9.34 -3.63
C ILE A 122 -1.07 9.72 -4.77
N ARG A 123 0.17 9.99 -4.43
CA ARG A 123 1.22 10.46 -5.36
C ARG A 123 2.36 9.47 -5.54
N LEU A 124 2.37 8.36 -4.78
CA LEU A 124 3.46 7.40 -4.81
C LEU A 124 2.96 5.97 -4.62
N PHE A 125 3.02 5.18 -5.69
CA PHE A 125 2.61 3.77 -5.75
C PHE A 125 3.79 2.82 -6.04
N THR A 126 5.03 3.32 -5.97
CA THR A 126 6.22 2.54 -6.34
C THR A 126 6.20 1.18 -5.66
N ALA A 127 6.28 0.11 -6.44
CA ALA A 127 6.37 -1.28 -5.99
C ALA A 127 5.23 -1.74 -5.06
N MET A 128 4.04 -1.11 -5.10
CA MET A 128 2.96 -1.36 -4.13
C MET A 128 2.60 -2.85 -4.01
N PHE A 129 2.56 -3.59 -5.13
CA PHE A 129 2.24 -5.02 -5.19
C PHE A 129 3.40 -5.87 -5.73
N THR A 130 4.62 -5.34 -5.68
CA THR A 130 5.78 -6.07 -6.21
C THR A 130 5.94 -7.40 -5.47
N TYR A 131 6.15 -8.50 -6.22
CA TYR A 131 6.23 -9.86 -5.66
C TYR A 131 5.03 -10.27 -4.77
N ASN A 132 3.84 -9.70 -5.01
CA ASN A 132 2.59 -10.19 -4.45
C ASN A 132 1.91 -11.14 -5.45
N PRO A 133 2.06 -12.46 -5.32
CA PRO A 133 1.55 -13.40 -6.31
C PRO A 133 0.04 -13.60 -6.23
N SER A 134 -0.61 -13.10 -5.18
CA SER A 134 -2.02 -13.37 -4.90
C SER A 134 -2.95 -12.24 -5.35
N PHE A 135 -2.45 -11.00 -5.39
CA PHE A 135 -3.30 -9.84 -5.64
C PHE A 135 -3.89 -9.85 -7.05
N ASN A 136 -5.21 -9.83 -7.14
CA ASN A 136 -5.96 -9.76 -8.40
C ASN A 136 -7.35 -9.12 -8.21
N GLN A 137 -7.45 -8.04 -7.42
CA GLN A 137 -8.70 -7.31 -7.21
C GLN A 137 -8.86 -6.20 -8.24
N ASP A 138 -10.12 -5.87 -8.55
CA ASP A 138 -10.44 -4.80 -9.47
C ASP A 138 -10.10 -3.44 -8.86
N ILE A 139 -9.19 -2.75 -9.51
CA ILE A 139 -8.73 -1.40 -9.16
C ILE A 139 -8.82 -0.46 -10.36
N GLY A 140 -9.61 -0.83 -11.37
CA GLY A 140 -9.80 -0.03 -12.59
C GLY A 140 -10.41 1.34 -12.33
N GLY A 141 -11.14 1.48 -11.20
CA GLY A 141 -11.74 2.74 -10.77
C GLY A 141 -10.81 3.70 -10.02
N TRP A 142 -9.55 3.36 -9.80
CA TRP A 142 -8.63 4.25 -9.07
C TRP A 142 -8.37 5.56 -9.81
N ASP A 143 -8.43 6.66 -9.07
CA ASP A 143 -8.12 8.01 -9.56
C ASP A 143 -6.61 8.29 -9.41
N LEU A 144 -5.94 8.53 -10.53
CA LEU A 144 -4.52 8.88 -10.58
C LEU A 144 -4.29 10.36 -10.91
N SER A 145 -5.29 11.20 -10.77
CA SER A 145 -5.24 12.63 -11.13
C SER A 145 -4.15 13.43 -10.38
N SER A 146 -3.73 12.95 -9.21
CA SER A 146 -2.60 13.53 -8.47
C SER A 146 -1.21 13.12 -8.98
N MET A 147 -1.12 12.22 -9.97
CA MET A 147 0.14 11.76 -10.57
C MET A 147 0.64 12.74 -11.64
N THR A 148 0.82 14.02 -11.29
CA THR A 148 1.21 15.09 -12.20
C THR A 148 2.65 15.55 -11.98
N GLU A 149 3.27 16.16 -12.98
CA GLU A 149 4.62 16.77 -12.86
C GLU A 149 4.69 17.82 -11.76
N SER A 150 3.60 18.59 -11.55
CA SER A 150 3.54 19.61 -10.51
C SER A 150 3.50 19.04 -9.08
N ASN A 151 3.09 17.79 -8.91
CA ASN A 151 2.94 17.12 -7.61
C ASN A 151 4.15 16.23 -7.26
N ASN A 152 5.35 16.57 -7.70
CA ASN A 152 6.56 15.78 -7.46
C ASN A 152 7.14 15.90 -6.05
N LEU A 153 6.66 16.85 -5.23
CA LEU A 153 7.09 17.03 -3.85
C LEU A 153 6.08 16.41 -2.88
N ILE A 154 6.56 15.55 -1.99
CA ILE A 154 5.80 15.01 -0.86
C ILE A 154 6.61 15.29 0.40
N ASN A 155 6.04 16.05 1.35
CA ASN A 155 6.73 16.44 2.58
C ASN A 155 8.12 17.05 2.33
N GLY A 156 8.28 17.85 1.26
CA GLY A 156 9.53 18.50 0.89
C GLY A 156 10.55 17.61 0.16
N SER A 157 10.27 16.33 -0.02
CA SER A 157 11.12 15.41 -0.79
C SER A 157 10.63 15.29 -2.23
N ASN A 158 11.56 15.32 -3.19
CA ASN A 158 11.27 15.12 -4.62
C ASN A 158 11.33 13.63 -4.95
N TYR A 159 10.22 13.09 -5.46
CA TYR A 159 10.10 11.68 -5.87
C TYR A 159 10.21 11.46 -7.39
N GLY A 160 10.64 12.46 -8.12
CA GLY A 160 10.85 12.39 -9.56
C GLY A 160 9.57 12.52 -10.39
N SER A 161 9.65 12.14 -11.65
CA SER A 161 8.53 12.20 -12.60
C SER A 161 7.39 11.24 -12.20
N PRO A 162 6.16 11.49 -12.68
CA PRO A 162 5.01 10.63 -12.38
C PRO A 162 5.25 9.14 -12.66
N GLY A 163 5.91 8.82 -13.79
CA GLY A 163 6.27 7.45 -14.15
C GLY A 163 7.15 6.78 -13.08
N ASN A 164 8.18 7.45 -12.57
CA ASN A 164 9.05 6.89 -11.53
C ASN A 164 8.30 6.53 -10.25
N ARG A 165 7.23 7.25 -9.96
CA ARG A 165 6.40 7.04 -8.78
C ARG A 165 5.47 5.81 -8.87
N MET A 166 5.46 5.11 -10.03
CA MET A 166 4.77 3.84 -10.26
C MET A 166 5.73 2.71 -10.66
N ASN A 167 7.05 2.92 -10.61
CA ASN A 167 8.02 1.89 -10.97
C ASN A 167 7.77 0.58 -10.21
N GLY A 168 7.72 -0.53 -10.93
CA GLY A 168 7.57 -1.87 -10.38
C GLY A 168 6.26 -2.16 -9.67
N MET A 169 5.20 -1.36 -9.86
CA MET A 169 3.95 -1.48 -9.11
C MET A 169 3.39 -2.91 -9.06
N PHE A 170 3.41 -3.62 -10.20
CA PHE A 170 2.95 -5.00 -10.34
C PHE A 170 4.05 -5.99 -10.72
N ARG A 171 5.33 -5.61 -10.52
CA ARG A 171 6.45 -6.51 -10.83
C ARG A 171 6.30 -7.84 -10.09
N ASN A 172 6.34 -8.96 -10.84
CA ASN A 172 6.17 -10.32 -10.30
C ASN A 172 4.85 -10.55 -9.53
N ALA A 173 3.81 -9.74 -9.78
CA ALA A 173 2.45 -9.96 -9.30
C ALA A 173 1.75 -10.98 -10.22
N SER A 174 2.07 -12.26 -10.08
CA SER A 174 1.79 -13.30 -11.06
C SER A 174 0.29 -13.59 -11.29
N SER A 175 -0.59 -13.19 -10.38
CA SER A 175 -2.05 -13.33 -10.58
C SER A 175 -2.72 -12.08 -11.13
N PHE A 176 -2.04 -10.92 -11.10
CA PHE A 176 -2.69 -9.64 -11.43
C PHE A 176 -2.94 -9.53 -12.94
N ASN A 177 -4.23 -9.46 -13.33
CA ASN A 177 -4.67 -9.23 -14.71
C ASN A 177 -6.01 -8.47 -14.78
N GLN A 178 -6.24 -7.53 -13.87
CA GLN A 178 -7.43 -6.70 -13.91
C GLN A 178 -7.34 -5.61 -14.97
N ASN A 179 -8.49 -5.17 -15.46
CA ASN A 179 -8.56 -4.13 -16.46
C ASN A 179 -8.32 -2.76 -15.82
N ILE A 180 -7.17 -2.17 -16.10
CA ILE A 180 -6.77 -0.82 -15.68
C ILE A 180 -6.63 0.13 -16.88
N SER A 181 -7.16 -0.24 -18.05
CA SER A 181 -7.09 0.59 -19.27
C SER A 181 -7.83 1.92 -19.13
N GLY A 182 -8.75 2.01 -18.15
CA GLY A 182 -9.47 3.23 -17.81
C GLY A 182 -8.68 4.26 -16.97
N TRP A 183 -7.45 3.96 -16.56
CA TRP A 183 -6.67 4.91 -15.77
C TRP A 183 -6.29 6.16 -16.59
N CYS A 184 -6.56 7.34 -16.01
CA CYS A 184 -6.12 8.62 -16.57
C CYS A 184 -4.66 8.88 -16.20
N VAL A 185 -3.75 8.78 -17.18
CA VAL A 185 -2.29 8.82 -16.97
C VAL A 185 -1.60 9.82 -17.91
N THR A 186 -2.19 10.99 -18.08
CA THR A 186 -1.73 12.04 -19.04
C THR A 186 -0.28 12.43 -18.88
N ASP A 187 0.19 12.54 -17.64
CA ASP A 187 1.58 12.96 -17.34
C ASP A 187 2.55 11.78 -17.25
N ILE A 188 2.07 10.54 -17.43
CA ILE A 188 2.88 9.32 -17.50
C ILE A 188 2.98 8.89 -18.97
N THR A 189 3.89 9.51 -19.71
CA THR A 189 3.97 9.40 -21.18
C THR A 189 4.56 8.09 -21.70
N SER A 190 5.04 7.22 -20.82
CA SER A 190 5.58 5.89 -21.16
C SER A 190 5.36 4.93 -20.00
N GLU A 191 5.35 3.62 -20.28
CA GLU A 191 5.26 2.61 -19.24
C GLU A 191 6.36 2.80 -18.19
N PRO A 192 5.99 2.87 -16.87
CA PRO A 192 6.97 2.98 -15.79
C PRO A 192 7.93 1.80 -15.77
N GLU A 193 9.15 2.03 -15.31
CA GLU A 193 10.19 1.00 -15.28
C GLU A 193 9.73 -0.21 -14.45
N PHE A 194 9.83 -1.41 -15.02
CA PHE A 194 9.40 -2.67 -14.41
C PHE A 194 7.92 -2.72 -13.99
N PHE A 195 7.06 -1.85 -14.49
CA PHE A 195 5.67 -1.69 -14.04
C PHE A 195 4.96 -3.01 -13.81
N ALA A 196 4.95 -3.89 -14.80
CA ALA A 196 4.24 -5.17 -14.74
C ALA A 196 5.10 -6.37 -15.22
N ILE A 197 6.42 -6.26 -15.17
CA ILE A 197 7.30 -7.35 -15.60
C ILE A 197 7.03 -8.64 -14.79
N ASN A 198 6.87 -9.76 -15.50
CA ASN A 198 6.51 -11.07 -14.93
C ASN A 198 5.17 -11.08 -14.14
N SER A 199 4.27 -10.15 -14.40
CA SER A 199 2.86 -10.25 -13.97
C SER A 199 2.02 -10.97 -15.04
N SER A 200 0.75 -11.23 -14.74
CA SER A 200 -0.22 -11.72 -15.73
C SER A 200 -0.93 -10.58 -16.48
N LEU A 201 -0.61 -9.31 -16.20
CA LEU A 201 -1.26 -8.16 -16.82
C LEU A 201 -0.98 -8.11 -18.31
N THR A 202 -2.05 -8.25 -19.10
CA THR A 202 -1.96 -8.20 -20.57
C THR A 202 -1.86 -6.76 -21.07
N GLU A 203 -1.30 -6.55 -22.27
CA GLU A 203 -1.23 -5.23 -22.90
C GLU A 203 -2.61 -4.59 -23.09
N ALA A 204 -3.66 -5.40 -23.37
CA ALA A 204 -5.02 -4.93 -23.53
C ALA A 204 -5.62 -4.36 -22.22
N ASN A 205 -5.13 -4.78 -21.07
CA ASN A 205 -5.60 -4.35 -19.77
C ASN A 205 -4.78 -3.18 -19.19
N LYS A 206 -3.67 -2.80 -19.82
CA LYS A 206 -2.87 -1.63 -19.41
C LYS A 206 -3.51 -0.31 -19.85
N PRO A 207 -3.21 0.80 -19.18
CA PRO A 207 -3.61 2.12 -19.66
C PRO A 207 -2.86 2.49 -20.95
N VAL A 208 -3.44 3.37 -21.74
CA VAL A 208 -2.73 4.03 -22.84
C VAL A 208 -1.89 5.17 -22.24
N TRP A 209 -0.59 4.95 -22.13
CA TRP A 209 0.31 5.91 -21.49
C TRP A 209 0.27 7.27 -22.16
N GLY A 210 0.23 8.34 -21.35
CA GLY A 210 0.09 9.72 -21.83
C GLY A 210 -1.33 10.11 -22.21
N SER A 211 -2.34 9.31 -21.85
CA SER A 211 -3.73 9.61 -22.21
C SER A 211 -4.68 9.53 -20.99
N CYS A 212 -5.90 9.99 -21.24
CA CYS A 212 -7.04 9.86 -20.32
C CYS A 212 -8.23 9.42 -21.18
N PRO A 213 -8.78 8.19 -21.01
CA PRO A 213 -9.88 7.66 -21.80
C PRO A 213 -11.22 8.35 -21.54
#